data_8d1e0c625bb0cb71d80aff08ad833248
#
_entry.id   8d1e0c625bb0cb71d80aff08ad833248
#
_cell.length_a   1.000
_cell.length_b   1.000
_cell.length_c   1.000
_cell.angle_alpha   90.00
_cell.angle_beta   90.00
_cell.angle_gamma   90.00
#
_symmetry.space_group_name_H-M   'P 1'
#
loop_
_entity.id
_entity.type
_entity.pdbx_description
1 polymer ?
#
loop_
_entity_poly.entity_id
_entity_poly.type
_entity_poly.pdbx_seq_one_letter_code
_entity_poly.pdbx_strand_id
1 'polypeptide(L)'
;SIEDAGNCVAEIIAEGCIPAGMEIMDKALTKATNDYSKAGYPTDAEAMMIVEFDGTEHEVEAYIQKAKEIAEKNNSSSLKISKSNEERLKFWAGRKAAFPACGVLAPDYMCMDGSIPRGKLAEVLNEISRLSKKYNLPVANAFHAGDGNLHPLIMFDANDKESLRKCEEFGADIL
;
A
#
# COMPACT_ATOMS: atom_id res chain seq x y z
N SER A 1 5.72 1.81 10.95
CA SER A 1 4.25 1.65 11.02
C SER A 1 3.58 2.09 9.74
N ILE A 2 2.27 1.82 9.59
CA ILE A 2 1.48 2.28 8.43
C ILE A 2 1.30 3.81 8.47
N GLU A 3 1.25 4.38 9.66
CA GLU A 3 1.22 5.83 9.87
C GLU A 3 2.52 6.50 9.40
N ASP A 4 3.68 5.93 9.72
CA ASP A 4 4.97 6.41 9.23
C ASP A 4 5.05 6.37 7.70
N ALA A 5 4.51 5.32 7.07
CA ALA A 5 4.45 5.22 5.62
C ALA A 5 3.54 6.32 5.01
N GLY A 6 2.38 6.59 5.61
CA GLY A 6 1.48 7.67 5.20
C GLY A 6 2.13 9.05 5.34
N ASN A 7 2.84 9.31 6.43
CA ASN A 7 3.58 10.54 6.65
C ASN A 7 4.73 10.69 5.65
N CYS A 8 5.44 9.61 5.35
CA CYS A 8 6.50 9.57 4.34
C CYS A 8 5.99 9.99 2.94
N VAL A 9 4.83 9.47 2.52
CA VAL A 9 4.17 9.89 1.26
C VAL A 9 3.89 11.39 1.25
N ALA A 10 3.24 11.88 2.29
CA ALA A 10 2.87 13.29 2.37
C ALA A 10 4.12 14.20 2.32
N GLU A 11 5.19 13.82 3.01
CA GLU A 11 6.44 14.59 3.06
C GLU A 11 7.20 14.55 1.73
N ILE A 12 7.29 13.40 1.05
CA ILE A 12 7.92 13.30 -0.29
C ILE A 12 7.24 14.27 -1.28
N ILE A 13 5.91 14.29 -1.28
CA ILE A 13 5.15 15.19 -2.17
C ILE A 13 5.31 16.66 -1.76
N ALA A 14 5.27 16.97 -0.45
CA ALA A 14 5.41 18.33 0.07
C ALA A 14 6.79 18.93 -0.24
N GLU A 15 7.83 18.12 -0.29
CA GLU A 15 9.20 18.52 -0.66
C GLU A 15 9.40 18.68 -2.18
N GLY A 16 8.33 18.56 -2.97
CA GLY A 16 8.36 18.72 -4.42
C GLY A 16 8.91 17.52 -5.20
N CYS A 17 9.16 16.40 -4.54
CA CYS A 17 9.56 15.17 -5.21
C CYS A 17 8.32 14.46 -5.76
N ILE A 18 7.91 14.80 -6.97
CA ILE A 18 6.73 14.21 -7.62
C ILE A 18 7.17 12.91 -8.29
N PRO A 19 6.80 11.73 -7.75
CA PRO A 19 7.17 10.46 -8.34
C PRO A 19 6.32 10.13 -9.57
N ALA A 20 6.87 9.35 -10.51
CA ALA A 20 6.15 8.74 -11.61
C ALA A 20 5.18 7.65 -11.12
N GLY A 21 5.45 7.05 -9.98
CA GLY A 21 4.57 6.11 -9.30
C GLY A 21 4.92 5.97 -7.83
N MET A 22 3.91 5.91 -6.99
CA MET A 22 4.06 5.69 -5.56
C MET A 22 2.93 4.79 -5.05
N GLU A 23 3.31 3.62 -4.57
CA GLU A 23 2.42 2.57 -4.15
C GLU A 23 2.68 2.18 -2.70
N ILE A 24 1.63 1.88 -1.95
CA ILE A 24 1.72 1.28 -0.63
C ILE A 24 0.93 -0.02 -0.59
N MET A 25 1.47 -1.00 0.12
CA MET A 25 0.75 -2.19 0.58
C MET A 25 0.95 -2.35 2.08
N ASP A 26 -0.11 -2.73 2.79
CA ASP A 26 0.01 -3.11 4.18
C ASP A 26 0.70 -4.48 4.35
N LYS A 27 0.96 -4.87 5.59
CA LYS A 27 1.65 -6.12 5.92
C LYS A 27 0.92 -7.36 5.41
N ALA A 28 -0.42 -7.37 5.53
CA ALA A 28 -1.23 -8.52 5.13
C ALA A 28 -1.12 -8.75 3.62
N LEU A 29 -1.29 -7.70 2.84
CA LEU A 29 -1.18 -7.78 1.39
C LEU A 29 0.26 -8.00 0.92
N THR A 30 1.24 -7.36 1.57
CA THR A 30 2.66 -7.57 1.25
C THR A 30 3.05 -9.04 1.43
N LYS A 31 2.60 -9.66 2.53
CA LYS A 31 2.86 -11.09 2.79
C LYS A 31 2.18 -11.98 1.77
N ALA A 32 0.88 -11.78 1.52
CA ALA A 32 0.13 -12.56 0.53
C ALA A 32 0.75 -12.44 -0.88
N THR A 33 1.09 -11.23 -1.28
CA THR A 33 1.75 -10.94 -2.56
C THR A 33 3.12 -11.61 -2.66
N ASN A 34 3.92 -11.57 -1.59
CA ASN A 34 5.21 -12.22 -1.58
C ASN A 34 5.10 -13.75 -1.65
N ASP A 35 4.13 -14.34 -0.94
CA ASP A 35 3.88 -15.78 -0.97
C ASP A 35 3.40 -16.23 -2.37
N TYR A 36 2.58 -15.42 -3.04
CA TYR A 36 2.04 -15.70 -4.37
C TYR A 36 3.07 -15.52 -5.48
N SER A 37 3.78 -14.37 -5.51
CA SER A 37 4.64 -13.96 -6.64
C SER A 37 6.14 -14.20 -6.41
N LYS A 38 6.56 -14.54 -5.18
CA LYS A 38 7.97 -14.67 -4.79
C LYS A 38 8.80 -13.40 -5.09
N ALA A 39 8.19 -12.23 -4.93
CA ALA A 39 8.80 -10.94 -5.25
C ALA A 39 10.00 -10.60 -4.35
N GLY A 40 10.15 -11.23 -3.19
CA GLY A 40 11.21 -10.97 -2.23
C GLY A 40 11.00 -9.69 -1.43
N TYR A 41 9.73 -9.33 -1.17
CA TYR A 41 9.38 -8.18 -0.35
C TYR A 41 9.65 -8.43 1.14
N PRO A 42 9.97 -7.38 1.92
CA PRO A 42 10.06 -7.49 3.36
C PRO A 42 8.66 -7.78 3.95
N THR A 43 8.55 -8.81 4.77
CA THR A 43 7.26 -9.23 5.37
C THR A 43 7.16 -8.95 6.86
N ASP A 44 8.19 -8.34 7.43
CA ASP A 44 8.31 -7.97 8.84
C ASP A 44 7.83 -6.53 9.13
N ALA A 45 7.78 -5.67 8.11
CA ALA A 45 7.27 -4.31 8.22
C ALA A 45 5.73 -4.26 8.20
N GLU A 46 5.14 -3.26 8.85
CA GLU A 46 3.69 -3.03 8.85
C GLU A 46 3.17 -2.45 7.53
N ALA A 47 4.05 -1.82 6.75
CA ALA A 47 3.77 -1.34 5.40
C ALA A 47 5.01 -1.44 4.52
N MET A 48 4.79 -1.65 3.22
CA MET A 48 5.82 -1.57 2.18
C MET A 48 5.42 -0.51 1.18
N MET A 49 6.40 0.28 0.74
CA MET A 49 6.20 1.32 -0.26
C MET A 49 7.11 1.09 -1.45
N ILE A 50 6.60 1.33 -2.66
CA ILE A 50 7.38 1.43 -3.89
C ILE A 50 7.29 2.86 -4.38
N VAL A 51 8.43 3.48 -4.66
CA VAL A 51 8.51 4.83 -5.22
C VAL A 51 9.35 4.78 -6.48
N GLU A 52 8.84 5.31 -7.57
CA GLU A 52 9.54 5.40 -8.85
C GLU A 52 9.64 6.86 -9.28
N PHE A 53 10.84 7.27 -9.66
CA PHE A 53 11.10 8.59 -10.24
C PHE A 53 11.54 8.43 -11.69
N ASP A 54 11.12 9.35 -12.53
CA ASP A 54 11.54 9.53 -13.91
C ASP A 54 12.13 10.92 -14.12
N GLY A 55 12.82 11.12 -15.23
CA GLY A 55 13.49 12.37 -15.58
C GLY A 55 14.92 12.14 -16.05
N THR A 56 15.73 13.18 -16.01
CA THR A 56 17.18 13.06 -16.27
C THR A 56 17.87 12.30 -15.14
N GLU A 57 18.99 11.68 -15.43
CA GLU A 57 19.79 10.92 -14.46
C GLU A 57 20.07 11.73 -13.18
N HIS A 58 20.47 12.99 -13.34
CA HIS A 58 20.76 13.88 -12.22
C HIS A 58 19.50 14.20 -11.36
N GLU A 59 18.35 14.43 -11.99
CA GLU A 59 17.08 14.65 -11.28
C GLU A 59 16.66 13.42 -10.51
N VAL A 60 16.73 12.24 -11.16
CA VAL A 60 16.35 10.97 -10.53
C VAL A 60 17.25 10.66 -9.33
N GLU A 61 18.59 10.88 -9.46
CA GLU A 61 19.51 10.70 -8.34
C GLU A 61 19.18 11.64 -7.17
N ALA A 62 18.91 12.92 -7.45
CA ALA A 62 18.53 13.89 -6.42
C ALA A 62 17.22 13.52 -5.71
N TYR A 63 16.18 13.09 -6.45
CA TYR A 63 14.90 12.66 -5.88
C TYR A 63 15.04 11.38 -5.06
N ILE A 64 15.81 10.41 -5.53
CA ILE A 64 16.09 9.18 -4.78
C ILE A 64 16.79 9.50 -3.45
N GLN A 65 17.80 10.36 -3.46
CA GLN A 65 18.50 10.75 -2.25
C GLN A 65 17.56 11.45 -1.26
N LYS A 66 16.74 12.38 -1.74
CA LYS A 66 15.77 13.09 -0.91
C LYS A 66 14.70 12.15 -0.33
N ALA A 67 14.15 11.26 -1.16
CA ALA A 67 13.16 10.28 -0.73
C ALA A 67 13.75 9.31 0.33
N LYS A 68 15.02 8.94 0.19
CA LYS A 68 15.74 8.15 1.19
C LYS A 68 15.81 8.86 2.54
N GLU A 69 16.23 10.12 2.56
CA GLU A 69 16.31 10.92 3.79
C GLU A 69 14.94 11.04 4.48
N ILE A 70 13.89 11.26 3.69
CA ILE A 70 12.51 11.31 4.19
C ILE A 70 12.07 9.97 4.75
N ALA A 71 12.35 8.86 4.06
CA ALA A 71 12.02 7.52 4.53
C ALA A 71 12.75 7.18 5.85
N GLU A 72 14.03 7.51 5.97
CA GLU A 72 14.80 7.33 7.20
C GLU A 72 14.23 8.16 8.36
N LYS A 73 13.86 9.42 8.11
CA LYS A 73 13.20 10.29 9.09
C LYS A 73 11.84 9.73 9.54
N ASN A 74 11.11 9.05 8.65
CA ASN A 74 9.83 8.40 8.91
C ASN A 74 9.99 6.93 9.33
N ASN A 75 11.09 6.59 10.00
CA ASN A 75 11.33 5.29 10.63
C ASN A 75 11.30 4.08 9.68
N SER A 76 11.73 4.23 8.43
CA SER A 76 11.84 3.08 7.53
C SER A 76 12.85 2.06 8.10
N SER A 77 12.44 0.80 8.19
CA SER A 77 13.28 -0.29 8.71
C SER A 77 14.27 -0.82 7.66
N SER A 78 13.94 -0.65 6.38
CA SER A 78 14.81 -1.05 5.27
C SER A 78 14.50 -0.23 4.02
N LEU A 79 15.52 -0.04 3.20
CA LEU A 79 15.40 0.65 1.92
C LEU A 79 16.22 -0.09 0.86
N LYS A 80 15.64 -0.27 -0.31
CA LYS A 80 16.28 -0.91 -1.44
C LYS A 80 16.11 -0.07 -2.69
N ILE A 81 17.22 0.26 -3.36
CA ILE A 81 17.23 1.01 -4.62
C ILE A 81 17.56 0.03 -5.75
N SER A 82 16.75 0.02 -6.81
CA SER A 82 17.01 -0.81 -7.99
C SER A 82 18.28 -0.35 -8.70
N LYS A 83 19.11 -1.32 -9.07
CA LYS A 83 20.40 -1.07 -9.77
C LYS A 83 20.31 -1.32 -11.26
N SER A 84 19.16 -1.82 -11.72
CA SER A 84 18.91 -2.13 -13.12
C SER A 84 17.43 -2.06 -13.43
N ASN A 85 17.08 -1.96 -14.71
CA ASN A 85 15.69 -2.04 -15.17
C ASN A 85 15.04 -3.40 -14.84
N GLU A 86 15.83 -4.48 -14.87
CA GLU A 86 15.34 -5.82 -14.49
C GLU A 86 14.93 -5.85 -13.00
N GLU A 87 15.75 -5.30 -12.12
CA GLU A 87 15.43 -5.23 -10.69
C GLU A 87 14.22 -4.32 -10.42
N ARG A 88 14.12 -3.18 -11.13
CA ARG A 88 12.96 -2.31 -11.10
C ARG A 88 11.67 -3.05 -11.50
N LEU A 89 11.69 -3.76 -12.61
CA LEU A 89 10.55 -4.56 -13.08
C LEU A 89 10.16 -5.65 -12.08
N LYS A 90 11.13 -6.24 -11.38
CA LYS A 90 10.88 -7.22 -10.33
C LYS A 90 10.15 -6.61 -9.13
N PHE A 91 10.49 -5.37 -8.72
CA PHE A 91 9.75 -4.66 -7.66
C PHE A 91 8.29 -4.45 -8.06
N TRP A 92 8.04 -4.02 -9.28
CA TRP A 92 6.67 -3.81 -9.79
C TRP A 92 5.89 -5.10 -10.03
N ALA A 93 6.54 -6.19 -10.39
CA ALA A 93 5.88 -7.47 -10.67
C ALA A 93 5.10 -7.97 -9.45
N GLY A 94 5.67 -7.85 -8.25
CA GLY A 94 4.95 -8.19 -7.03
C GLY A 94 3.72 -7.30 -6.83
N ARG A 95 3.85 -5.97 -6.95
CA ARG A 95 2.70 -5.05 -6.79
C ARG A 95 1.56 -5.35 -7.77
N LYS A 96 1.88 -5.71 -9.02
CA LYS A 96 0.89 -6.12 -10.02
C LYS A 96 0.15 -7.41 -9.64
N ALA A 97 0.78 -8.26 -8.84
CA ALA A 97 0.18 -9.50 -8.33
C ALA A 97 -0.68 -9.32 -7.06
N ALA A 98 -0.80 -8.09 -6.54
CA ALA A 98 -1.50 -7.82 -5.28
C ALA A 98 -2.96 -8.31 -5.27
N PHE A 99 -3.74 -7.98 -6.30
CA PHE A 99 -5.13 -8.39 -6.39
C PHE A 99 -5.30 -9.92 -6.52
N PRO A 100 -4.61 -10.62 -7.43
CA PRO A 100 -4.63 -12.08 -7.47
C PRO A 100 -4.19 -12.74 -6.15
N ALA A 101 -3.24 -12.13 -5.44
CA ALA A 101 -2.75 -12.63 -4.16
C ALA A 101 -3.80 -12.59 -3.03
N CYS A 102 -4.85 -11.77 -3.14
CA CYS A 102 -5.94 -11.72 -2.15
C CYS A 102 -6.63 -13.08 -1.97
N GLY A 103 -6.66 -13.92 -3.02
CA GLY A 103 -7.19 -15.28 -2.95
C GLY A 103 -6.45 -16.21 -1.96
N VAL A 104 -5.28 -15.81 -1.47
CA VAL A 104 -4.56 -16.51 -0.38
C VAL A 104 -5.13 -16.13 0.99
N LEU A 105 -5.76 -14.95 1.10
CA LEU A 105 -6.27 -14.41 2.36
C LEU A 105 -7.72 -14.82 2.66
N ALA A 106 -8.57 -14.87 1.65
CA ALA A 106 -9.98 -15.27 1.79
C ALA A 106 -10.53 -15.78 0.45
N PRO A 107 -11.69 -16.50 0.46
CA PRO A 107 -12.36 -16.94 -0.76
C PRO A 107 -12.78 -15.79 -1.66
N ASP A 108 -13.23 -14.68 -1.06
CA ASP A 108 -13.74 -13.50 -1.74
C ASP A 108 -13.16 -12.23 -1.14
N TYR A 109 -13.17 -11.14 -1.92
CA TYR A 109 -12.90 -9.80 -1.43
C TYR A 109 -13.77 -8.76 -2.13
N MET A 110 -14.12 -7.71 -1.40
CA MET A 110 -14.76 -6.52 -1.94
C MET A 110 -13.72 -5.40 -1.99
N CYS A 111 -13.46 -4.88 -3.18
CA CYS A 111 -12.58 -3.74 -3.38
C CYS A 111 -13.40 -2.46 -3.26
N MET A 112 -13.04 -1.63 -2.28
CA MET A 112 -13.52 -0.26 -2.21
C MET A 112 -12.60 0.64 -3.01
N ASP A 113 -13.12 1.70 -3.60
CA ASP A 113 -12.34 2.65 -4.38
C ASP A 113 -12.72 4.07 -3.97
N GLY A 114 -11.75 4.83 -3.52
CA GLY A 114 -11.99 6.19 -3.06
C GLY A 114 -10.73 7.04 -3.12
N SER A 115 -10.90 8.35 -3.23
CA SER A 115 -9.80 9.30 -3.24
C SER A 115 -9.88 10.24 -2.06
N ILE A 116 -8.76 10.46 -1.40
CA ILE A 116 -8.63 11.32 -0.24
C ILE A 116 -7.47 12.32 -0.41
N PRO A 117 -7.49 13.45 0.30
CA PRO A 117 -6.32 14.29 0.40
C PRO A 117 -5.13 13.51 0.95
N ARG A 118 -3.97 13.57 0.30
CA ARG A 118 -2.76 12.79 0.66
C ARG A 118 -2.34 12.94 2.12
N GLY A 119 -2.49 14.14 2.69
CA GLY A 119 -2.20 14.40 4.11
C GLY A 119 -3.15 13.71 5.10
N LYS A 120 -4.24 13.07 4.62
CA LYS A 120 -5.19 12.31 5.42
C LYS A 120 -4.96 10.79 5.36
N LEU A 121 -3.95 10.35 4.61
CA LEU A 121 -3.72 8.93 4.37
C LEU A 121 -3.56 8.14 5.68
N ALA A 122 -2.72 8.59 6.60
CA ALA A 122 -2.52 7.92 7.89
C ALA A 122 -3.80 7.85 8.72
N GLU A 123 -4.60 8.94 8.78
CA GLU A 123 -5.86 9.00 9.50
C GLU A 123 -6.87 7.99 8.95
N VAL A 124 -7.04 7.96 7.62
CA VAL A 124 -7.98 7.03 6.96
C VAL A 124 -7.56 5.57 7.14
N LEU A 125 -6.27 5.26 7.05
CA LEU A 125 -5.77 3.91 7.29
C LEU A 125 -6.02 3.41 8.71
N ASN A 126 -5.86 4.28 9.69
CA ASN A 126 -6.19 3.96 11.08
C ASN A 126 -7.69 3.71 11.26
N GLU A 127 -8.54 4.50 10.60
CA GLU A 127 -9.99 4.31 10.64
C GLU A 127 -10.42 3.00 9.96
N ILE A 128 -9.88 2.66 8.79
CA ILE A 128 -10.12 1.37 8.12
C ILE A 128 -9.73 0.20 9.05
N SER A 129 -8.59 0.31 9.75
CA SER A 129 -8.16 -0.68 10.72
C SER A 129 -9.14 -0.80 11.91
N ARG A 130 -9.69 0.33 12.38
CA ARG A 130 -10.72 0.35 13.42
C ARG A 130 -12.01 -0.33 12.95
N LEU A 131 -12.46 -0.03 11.74
CA LEU A 131 -13.64 -0.62 11.11
C LEU A 131 -13.47 -2.13 10.91
N SER A 132 -12.29 -2.60 10.46
CA SER A 132 -11.98 -4.02 10.35
C SER A 132 -12.22 -4.77 11.67
N LYS A 133 -11.80 -4.18 12.78
CA LYS A 133 -12.06 -4.75 14.12
C LYS A 133 -13.55 -4.69 14.49
N LYS A 134 -14.26 -3.59 14.16
CA LYS A 134 -15.69 -3.42 14.43
C LYS A 134 -16.53 -4.51 13.75
N TYR A 135 -16.24 -4.78 12.47
CA TYR A 135 -16.98 -5.76 11.68
C TYR A 135 -16.43 -7.19 11.82
N ASN A 136 -15.27 -7.35 12.44
CA ASN A 136 -14.54 -8.61 12.53
C ASN A 136 -14.31 -9.25 11.15
N LEU A 137 -13.94 -8.44 10.18
CA LEU A 137 -13.53 -8.85 8.84
C LEU A 137 -12.13 -8.32 8.56
N PRO A 138 -11.22 -9.18 8.06
CA PRO A 138 -9.90 -8.73 7.67
C PRO A 138 -9.99 -7.75 6.49
N VAL A 139 -9.09 -6.78 6.46
CA VAL A 139 -8.89 -5.87 5.34
C VAL A 139 -7.42 -5.89 4.93
N ALA A 140 -7.18 -5.89 3.64
CA ALA A 140 -5.86 -5.70 3.07
C ALA A 140 -5.85 -4.43 2.23
N ASN A 141 -4.75 -3.70 2.22
CA ASN A 141 -4.73 -2.38 1.63
C ASN A 141 -3.64 -2.26 0.55
N ALA A 142 -4.07 -1.82 -0.64
CA ALA A 142 -3.20 -1.41 -1.74
C ALA A 142 -3.60 -0.02 -2.22
N PHE A 143 -2.63 0.89 -2.34
CA PHE A 143 -2.93 2.29 -2.65
C PHE A 143 -2.03 2.83 -3.74
N HIS A 144 -2.61 3.69 -4.59
CA HIS A 144 -1.86 4.66 -5.38
C HIS A 144 -1.58 5.87 -4.48
N ALA A 145 -0.59 5.74 -3.62
CA ALA A 145 -0.34 6.71 -2.56
C ALA A 145 0.03 8.09 -3.10
N GLY A 146 0.66 8.15 -4.28
CA GLY A 146 0.97 9.41 -4.98
C GLY A 146 -0.26 10.22 -5.37
N ASP A 147 -1.39 9.57 -5.63
CA ASP A 147 -2.63 10.20 -6.07
C ASP A 147 -3.65 10.35 -4.94
N GLY A 148 -3.42 9.70 -3.80
CA GLY A 148 -4.40 9.61 -2.71
C GLY A 148 -5.56 8.67 -3.03
N ASN A 149 -5.40 7.78 -4.00
CA ASN A 149 -6.40 6.79 -4.37
C ASN A 149 -6.19 5.52 -3.54
N LEU A 150 -7.23 5.10 -2.82
CA LEU A 150 -7.24 3.98 -1.88
C LEU A 150 -8.04 2.81 -2.43
N HIS A 151 -7.50 1.60 -2.29
CA HIS A 151 -8.20 0.35 -2.58
C HIS A 151 -8.19 -0.57 -1.36
N PRO A 152 -8.98 -0.29 -0.31
CA PRO A 152 -9.21 -1.24 0.77
C PRO A 152 -9.91 -2.48 0.22
N LEU A 153 -9.35 -3.65 0.50
CA LEU A 153 -9.86 -4.95 0.07
C LEU A 153 -10.43 -5.65 1.30
N ILE A 154 -11.74 -5.64 1.45
CA ILE A 154 -12.41 -6.30 2.57
C ILE A 154 -12.51 -7.79 2.26
N MET A 155 -11.89 -8.62 3.10
CA MET A 155 -11.86 -10.08 2.94
C MET A 155 -13.11 -10.70 3.56
N PHE A 156 -13.81 -11.57 2.83
CA PHE A 156 -15.03 -12.23 3.31
C PHE A 156 -15.26 -13.58 2.61
N ASP A 157 -16.34 -14.27 2.97
CA ASP A 157 -16.84 -15.45 2.27
C ASP A 157 -18.26 -15.15 1.78
N ALA A 158 -18.48 -15.11 0.48
CA ALA A 158 -19.78 -14.84 -0.13
C ALA A 158 -20.81 -15.95 0.11
N ASN A 159 -20.40 -17.15 0.51
CA ASN A 159 -21.29 -18.24 0.86
C ASN A 159 -21.84 -18.09 2.30
N ASP A 160 -21.20 -17.30 3.14
CA ASP A 160 -21.70 -16.91 4.47
C ASP A 160 -22.47 -15.60 4.37
N LYS A 161 -23.79 -15.67 4.52
CA LYS A 161 -24.69 -14.50 4.44
C LYS A 161 -24.38 -13.42 5.47
N GLU A 162 -23.90 -13.81 6.66
CA GLU A 162 -23.54 -12.85 7.71
C GLU A 162 -22.22 -12.15 7.36
N SER A 163 -21.25 -12.88 6.81
CA SER A 163 -20.00 -12.33 6.31
C SER A 163 -20.25 -11.32 5.18
N LEU A 164 -21.11 -11.67 4.22
CA LEU A 164 -21.50 -10.78 3.13
C LEU A 164 -22.17 -9.50 3.64
N ARG A 165 -23.18 -9.61 4.53
CA ARG A 165 -23.84 -8.45 5.12
C ARG A 165 -22.87 -7.51 5.83
N LYS A 166 -21.98 -8.07 6.66
CA LYS A 166 -20.93 -7.29 7.34
C LYS A 166 -19.97 -6.61 6.36
N CYS A 167 -19.64 -7.28 5.27
CA CYS A 167 -18.76 -6.73 4.24
C CYS A 167 -19.43 -5.51 3.56
N GLU A 168 -20.71 -5.59 3.22
CA GLU A 168 -21.48 -4.48 2.65
C GLU A 168 -21.58 -3.29 3.61
N GLU A 169 -21.86 -3.54 4.89
CA GLU A 169 -21.93 -2.50 5.93
C GLU A 169 -20.55 -1.85 6.17
N PHE A 170 -19.48 -2.67 6.19
CA PHE A 170 -18.11 -2.17 6.33
C PHE A 170 -17.74 -1.29 5.13
N GLY A 171 -18.07 -1.75 3.90
CA GLY A 171 -17.84 -0.95 2.69
C GLY A 171 -18.56 0.40 2.73
N ALA A 172 -19.82 0.42 3.20
CA ALA A 172 -20.58 1.65 3.35
C ALA A 172 -19.97 2.60 4.40
N ASP A 173 -19.40 2.08 5.48
CA ASP A 173 -18.74 2.90 6.51
C ASP A 173 -17.36 3.45 6.05
N ILE A 174 -16.73 2.88 5.02
CA ILE A 174 -15.48 3.38 4.44
C ILE A 174 -15.73 4.62 3.56
N LEU A 175 -16.86 4.69 2.86
CA LEU A 175 -17.23 5.76 1.93
C LEU A 175 -17.83 6.98 2.65
#